data_bceb82fae54fe258f600bc064a2c5b0b
#
_entry.id   bceb82fae54fe258f600bc064a2c5b0b
#
_cell.length_a   1.000
_cell.length_b   1.000
_cell.length_c   1.000
_cell.angle_alpha   90.00
_cell.angle_beta   90.00
_cell.angle_gamma   90.00
#
_symmetry.space_group_name_H-M   'P 1'
#
loop_
_entity.id
_entity.type
_entity.pdbx_description
1 polymer ?
#
loop_
_entity_poly.entity_id
_entity_poly.type
_entity_poly.pdbx_seq_one_letter_code
_entity_poly.pdbx_strand_id
1 'polypeptide(L)'
;MTVKLIALLTKRHDLSRSDFMTWYEENHVPTIIEVMPGIVEYKRNYLPESVKGVDVVTEIYFSDKSSYDDAMAAAFAPSALARIEHDQQMLFDPEGIHITLVDERACSLSD
;
A
#
# COMPACT_ATOMS: atom_id res chain seq x y z
N MET A 1 14.47 -3.07 14.65
CA MET A 1 14.79 -2.98 13.21
C MET A 1 13.51 -2.73 12.43
N THR A 2 13.49 -1.65 11.69
CA THR A 2 12.31 -1.26 10.88
C THR A 2 12.07 -2.26 9.76
N VAL A 3 10.81 -2.60 9.54
CA VAL A 3 10.39 -3.47 8.45
C VAL A 3 9.58 -2.61 7.47
N LYS A 4 9.90 -2.73 6.18
CA LYS A 4 9.22 -1.97 5.12
C LYS A 4 8.55 -2.89 4.13
N LEU A 5 7.28 -2.64 3.90
CA LEU A 5 6.48 -3.26 2.85
C LEU A 5 6.30 -2.25 1.73
N ILE A 6 6.46 -2.68 0.50
CA ILE A 6 6.24 -1.83 -0.66
C ILE A 6 5.17 -2.46 -1.56
N ALA A 7 4.29 -1.62 -2.09
CA ALA A 7 3.27 -2.04 -3.04
C ALA A 7 3.38 -1.21 -4.31
N LEU A 8 3.55 -1.88 -5.43
CA LEU A 8 3.53 -1.28 -6.76
C LEU A 8 2.16 -1.59 -7.36
N LEU A 9 1.36 -0.56 -7.58
CA LEU A 9 -0.05 -0.73 -7.89
C LEU A 9 -0.42 0.00 -9.18
N THR A 10 -1.15 -0.71 -10.04
CA THR A 10 -1.68 -0.17 -11.29
C THR A 10 -3.19 0.02 -11.13
N LYS A 11 -3.69 1.21 -11.44
CA LYS A 11 -5.11 1.49 -11.36
C LYS A 11 -5.90 0.72 -12.42
N ARG A 12 -7.17 0.51 -12.18
CA ARG A 12 -8.09 0.01 -13.20
C ARG A 12 -8.10 0.97 -14.38
N HIS A 13 -8.09 0.43 -15.59
CA HIS A 13 -8.02 1.23 -16.81
C HIS A 13 -9.25 2.12 -17.01
N ASP A 14 -10.38 1.77 -16.40
CA ASP A 14 -11.64 2.52 -16.51
C ASP A 14 -11.79 3.61 -15.44
N LEU A 15 -10.79 3.80 -14.58
CA LEU A 15 -10.77 4.90 -13.61
C LEU A 15 -9.88 6.02 -14.12
N SER A 16 -10.33 7.27 -13.94
CA SER A 16 -9.44 8.42 -14.13
C SER A 16 -8.40 8.44 -12.99
N ARG A 17 -7.26 9.08 -13.25
CA ARG A 17 -6.23 9.26 -12.22
C ARG A 17 -6.80 10.01 -11.01
N SER A 18 -7.59 11.04 -11.26
CA SER A 18 -8.20 11.85 -10.20
C SER A 18 -9.14 11.01 -9.32
N ASP A 19 -10.02 10.24 -9.93
CA ASP A 19 -10.96 9.38 -9.19
C ASP A 19 -10.22 8.29 -8.43
N PHE A 20 -9.20 7.71 -9.04
CA PHE A 20 -8.35 6.70 -8.40
C PHE A 20 -7.69 7.26 -7.13
N MET A 21 -7.06 8.43 -7.24
CA MET A 21 -6.38 9.05 -6.09
C MET A 21 -7.38 9.39 -4.98
N THR A 22 -8.51 9.98 -5.34
CA THR A 22 -9.54 10.35 -4.37
C THR A 22 -10.07 9.13 -3.62
N TRP A 23 -10.42 8.09 -4.36
CA TRP A 23 -10.97 6.87 -3.74
C TRP A 23 -9.92 6.16 -2.87
N TYR A 24 -8.69 6.11 -3.36
CA TYR A 24 -7.58 5.50 -2.62
C TYR A 24 -7.38 6.20 -1.26
N GLU A 25 -7.28 7.54 -1.29
CA GLU A 25 -7.03 8.32 -0.08
C GLU A 25 -8.22 8.31 0.89
N GLU A 26 -9.44 8.38 0.37
CA GLU A 26 -10.62 8.52 1.21
C GLU A 26 -11.16 7.18 1.74
N ASN A 27 -10.87 6.08 1.06
CA ASN A 27 -11.45 4.77 1.39
C ASN A 27 -10.40 3.71 1.72
N HIS A 28 -9.43 3.50 0.82
CA HIS A 28 -8.47 2.41 1.00
C HIS A 28 -7.45 2.69 2.11
N VAL A 29 -6.93 3.91 2.19
CA VAL A 29 -5.96 4.29 3.23
C VAL A 29 -6.56 4.10 4.62
N PRO A 30 -7.77 4.62 4.92
CA PRO A 30 -8.38 4.35 6.22
C PRO A 30 -8.63 2.87 6.50
N THR A 31 -9.04 2.10 5.49
CA THR A 31 -9.24 0.66 5.64
C THR A 31 -7.95 -0.04 6.05
N ILE A 32 -6.86 0.24 5.36
CA ILE A 32 -5.56 -0.38 5.64
C ILE A 32 -5.08 -0.02 7.05
N ILE A 33 -5.21 1.24 7.44
CA ILE A 33 -4.81 1.69 8.78
C ILE A 33 -5.62 0.94 9.86
N GLU A 34 -6.90 0.73 9.60
CA GLU A 34 -7.78 0.04 10.54
C GLU A 34 -7.50 -1.46 10.64
N VAL A 35 -7.28 -2.13 9.51
CA VAL A 35 -7.12 -3.60 9.48
C VAL A 35 -5.70 -4.07 9.67
N MET A 36 -4.71 -3.19 9.59
CA MET A 36 -3.30 -3.50 9.78
C MET A 36 -2.74 -2.70 10.95
N PRO A 37 -3.00 -3.15 12.19
CA PRO A 37 -2.50 -2.41 13.35
C PRO A 37 -0.98 -2.40 13.39
N GLY A 38 -0.40 -1.35 13.97
CA GLY A 38 1.05 -1.25 14.14
C GLY A 38 1.78 -0.55 13.01
N ILE A 39 1.09 -0.05 12.00
CA ILE A 39 1.72 0.79 10.97
C ILE A 39 2.25 2.05 11.64
N VAL A 40 3.54 2.34 11.44
CA VAL A 40 4.17 3.55 11.99
C VAL A 40 4.33 4.64 10.95
N GLU A 41 4.33 4.29 9.66
CA GLU A 41 4.39 5.26 8.58
C GLU A 41 3.76 4.65 7.33
N TYR A 42 2.99 5.46 6.60
CA TYR A 42 2.26 5.02 5.41
C TYR A 42 2.38 6.12 4.36
N LYS A 43 3.19 5.89 3.34
CA LYS A 43 3.44 6.86 2.26
C LYS A 43 2.84 6.39 0.96
N ARG A 44 2.30 7.31 0.18
CA ARG A 44 1.81 7.04 -1.17
C ARG A 44 2.51 7.99 -2.13
N ASN A 45 3.08 7.42 -3.16
CA ASN A 45 3.78 8.16 -4.20
C ASN A 45 3.00 7.94 -5.50
N TYR A 46 2.21 8.93 -5.90
CA TYR A 46 1.43 8.85 -7.14
C TYR A 46 2.29 9.28 -8.31
N LEU A 47 2.43 8.38 -9.29
CA LEU A 47 3.27 8.63 -10.45
C LEU A 47 2.50 9.47 -11.48
N PRO A 48 3.21 10.31 -12.28
CA PRO A 48 2.56 11.04 -13.37
C PRO A 48 2.01 10.08 -14.42
N GLU A 49 0.98 10.51 -15.15
CA GLU A 49 0.35 9.69 -16.18
C GLU A 49 1.31 9.27 -17.31
N SER A 50 2.40 10.01 -17.46
CA SER A 50 3.43 9.68 -18.46
C SER A 50 4.18 8.38 -18.13
N VAL A 51 4.21 7.97 -16.87
CA VAL A 51 4.82 6.70 -16.46
C VAL A 51 3.80 5.58 -16.68
N LYS A 52 4.21 4.54 -17.38
CA LYS A 52 3.34 3.40 -17.70
C LYS A 52 3.60 2.22 -16.77
N GLY A 53 2.56 1.48 -16.48
CA GLY A 53 2.63 0.22 -15.74
C GLY A 53 2.46 0.31 -14.25
N VAL A 54 2.73 1.47 -13.63
CA VAL A 54 2.54 1.69 -12.19
C VAL A 54 1.96 3.07 -11.98
N ASP A 55 0.92 3.17 -11.19
CA ASP A 55 0.25 4.45 -10.90
C ASP A 55 0.56 4.97 -9.50
N VAL A 56 0.80 4.10 -8.56
CA VAL A 56 1.17 4.49 -7.20
C VAL A 56 2.18 3.51 -6.62
N VAL A 57 3.17 4.05 -5.92
CA VAL A 57 4.09 3.26 -5.09
C VAL A 57 3.74 3.58 -3.64
N THR A 58 3.28 2.57 -2.92
CA THR A 58 2.91 2.68 -1.52
C THR A 58 4.01 2.08 -0.65
N GLU A 59 4.37 2.78 0.42
CA GLU A 59 5.40 2.35 1.37
C GLU A 59 4.79 2.31 2.75
N ILE A 60 4.87 1.14 3.40
CA ILE A 60 4.30 0.94 4.74
C ILE A 60 5.43 0.46 5.65
N TYR A 61 5.58 1.14 6.80
CA TYR A 61 6.64 0.85 7.75
C TYR A 61 6.07 0.30 9.04
N PHE A 62 6.77 -0.70 9.58
CA PHE A 62 6.51 -1.27 10.91
C PHE A 62 7.78 -1.14 11.74
N SER A 63 7.63 -1.00 13.06
CA SER A 63 8.79 -0.80 13.94
C SER A 63 9.70 -2.01 14.00
N ASP A 64 9.14 -3.23 13.85
CA ASP A 64 9.88 -4.49 13.90
C ASP A 64 9.12 -5.62 13.23
N LYS A 65 9.76 -6.77 13.12
CA LYS A 65 9.20 -7.96 12.48
C LYS A 65 7.96 -8.48 13.23
N SER A 66 7.96 -8.40 14.55
CA SER A 66 6.82 -8.84 15.36
C SER A 66 5.56 -8.02 15.05
N SER A 67 5.71 -6.70 15.00
CA SER A 67 4.61 -5.80 14.61
C SER A 67 4.11 -6.09 13.21
N TYR A 68 5.02 -6.33 12.26
CA TYR A 68 4.67 -6.73 10.90
C TYR A 68 3.87 -8.04 10.89
N ASP A 69 4.36 -9.06 11.60
CA ASP A 69 3.69 -10.37 11.65
C ASP A 69 2.28 -10.25 12.23
N ASP A 70 2.12 -9.45 13.29
CA ASP A 70 0.81 -9.20 13.90
C ASP A 70 -0.14 -8.48 12.93
N ALA A 71 0.37 -7.49 12.19
CA ALA A 71 -0.42 -6.76 11.21
C ALA A 71 -0.87 -7.68 10.07
N MET A 72 0.01 -8.56 9.59
CA MET A 72 -0.35 -9.51 8.53
C MET A 72 -1.39 -10.52 9.02
N ALA A 73 -1.24 -11.02 10.24
CA ALA A 73 -2.23 -11.93 10.83
C ALA A 73 -3.61 -11.26 10.91
N ALA A 74 -3.65 -10.00 11.34
CA ALA A 74 -4.90 -9.23 11.41
C ALA A 74 -5.51 -9.00 10.01
N ALA A 75 -4.67 -8.62 9.03
CA ALA A 75 -5.12 -8.34 7.66
C ALA A 75 -5.65 -9.58 6.94
N PHE A 76 -5.13 -10.76 7.28
CA PHE A 76 -5.59 -12.03 6.70
C PHE A 76 -6.77 -12.65 7.43
N ALA A 77 -7.23 -12.05 8.54
CA ALA A 77 -8.48 -12.48 9.17
C ALA A 77 -9.64 -12.30 8.18
N PRO A 78 -10.63 -13.23 8.14
CA PRO A 78 -11.62 -13.26 7.05
C PRO A 78 -12.32 -11.93 6.77
N SER A 79 -12.77 -11.21 7.79
CA SER A 79 -13.50 -9.95 7.58
C SER A 79 -12.58 -8.83 7.09
N ALA A 80 -11.36 -8.76 7.62
CA ALA A 80 -10.37 -7.77 7.18
C ALA A 80 -9.93 -8.04 5.74
N LEU A 81 -9.64 -9.29 5.42
CA LEU A 81 -9.24 -9.69 4.07
C LEU A 81 -10.33 -9.37 3.05
N ALA A 82 -11.59 -9.61 3.39
CA ALA A 82 -12.72 -9.29 2.51
C ALA A 82 -12.79 -7.79 2.20
N ARG A 83 -12.52 -6.95 3.20
CA ARG A 83 -12.49 -5.49 3.00
C ARG A 83 -11.34 -5.07 2.09
N ILE A 84 -10.15 -5.65 2.29
CA ILE A 84 -8.98 -5.36 1.45
C ILE A 84 -9.25 -5.79 0.01
N GLU A 85 -9.78 -6.99 -0.19
CA GLU A 85 -10.08 -7.51 -1.53
C GLU A 85 -11.15 -6.68 -2.23
N HIS A 86 -12.16 -6.21 -1.50
CA HIS A 86 -13.17 -5.30 -2.05
C HIS A 86 -12.52 -4.03 -2.59
N ASP A 87 -11.66 -3.40 -1.79
CA ASP A 87 -10.96 -2.18 -2.20
C ASP A 87 -10.08 -2.43 -3.43
N GLN A 88 -9.38 -3.57 -3.45
CA GLN A 88 -8.52 -3.93 -4.58
C GLN A 88 -9.33 -4.07 -5.87
N GLN A 89 -10.50 -4.68 -5.79
CA GLN A 89 -11.38 -4.83 -6.96
C GLN A 89 -11.90 -3.48 -7.47
N MET A 90 -12.14 -2.55 -6.57
CA MET A 90 -12.61 -1.21 -6.93
C MET A 90 -11.52 -0.35 -7.58
N LEU A 91 -10.27 -0.57 -7.22
CA LEU A 91 -9.17 0.35 -7.54
C LEU A 91 -8.19 -0.16 -8.58
N PHE A 92 -7.81 -1.45 -8.52
CA PHE A 92 -6.61 -1.92 -9.20
C PHE A 92 -6.89 -2.90 -10.33
N ASP A 93 -6.01 -2.85 -11.32
CA ASP A 93 -5.86 -3.94 -12.28
C ASP A 93 -5.36 -5.16 -11.50
N PRO A 94 -6.05 -6.32 -11.57
CA PRO A 94 -5.64 -7.51 -10.82
C PRO A 94 -4.22 -7.98 -11.15
N GLU A 95 -3.74 -7.72 -12.36
CA GLU A 95 -2.38 -8.08 -12.76
C GLU A 95 -1.34 -7.04 -12.36
N GLY A 96 -1.79 -5.90 -11.85
CA GLY A 96 -0.95 -4.77 -11.45
C GLY A 96 -0.83 -4.60 -9.96
N ILE A 97 -0.94 -5.66 -9.17
CA ILE A 97 -0.78 -5.62 -7.71
C ILE A 97 0.48 -6.42 -7.35
N HIS A 98 1.54 -5.70 -6.97
CA HIS A 98 2.81 -6.32 -6.58
C HIS A 98 3.20 -5.81 -5.20
N ILE A 99 3.14 -6.69 -4.21
CA ILE A 99 3.40 -6.34 -2.81
C ILE A 99 4.52 -7.21 -2.27
N THR A 100 5.54 -6.60 -1.69
CA THR A 100 6.70 -7.32 -1.15
C THR A 100 7.37 -6.57 -0.02
N LEU A 101 8.03 -7.32 0.84
CA LEU A 101 8.98 -6.74 1.78
C LEU A 101 10.23 -6.33 1.03
N VAL A 102 10.87 -5.26 1.46
CA VAL A 102 12.12 -4.78 0.90
C VAL A 102 13.16 -4.56 1.99
N ASP A 103 14.42 -4.61 1.61
CA ASP A 103 15.54 -4.27 2.47
C ASP A 103 15.96 -2.84 2.09
N GLU A 104 15.45 -1.88 2.84
CA GLU A 104 15.74 -0.48 2.57
C GLU A 104 17.11 -0.10 3.11
N ARG A 105 17.94 0.52 2.28
CA ARG A 105 19.23 1.07 2.65
C ARG A 105 19.19 2.57 2.46
N ALA A 106 19.70 3.29 3.44
CA ALA A 106 19.75 4.75 3.39
C ALA A 106 21.07 5.26 3.93
N CYS A 107 21.56 6.35 3.35
CA CYS A 107 22.71 7.08 3.85
C CYS A 107 22.27 8.51 4.14
N SER A 108 22.60 9.00 5.34
CA SER A 108 22.44 10.42 5.63
C SER A 108 23.70 11.13 5.18
N LEU A 109 23.57 12.02 4.22
CA LEU A 109 24.68 12.82 3.72
C LEU A 109 24.56 14.20 4.34
N SER A 110 25.58 14.58 5.09
CA SER A 110 25.63 15.93 5.66
C SER A 110 26.45 16.84 4.77
N ASP A 111 26.02 18.08 4.69
CA ASP A 111 26.69 19.11 3.89
C ASP A 111 27.93 19.65 4.61
#